data_83fb836651b6156b087971b682f87f67
#
_entry.id   83fb836651b6156b087971b682f87f67
#
_cell.length_a   1.000
_cell.length_b   1.000
_cell.length_c   1.000
_cell.angle_alpha   90.00
_cell.angle_beta   90.00
_cell.angle_gamma   90.00
#
_symmetry.space_group_name_H-M   'P 1'
#
loop_
_entity.id
_entity.type
_entity.pdbx_description
1 polymer ?
#
loop_
_entity_poly.entity_id
_entity_poly.type
_entity_poly.pdbx_seq_one_letter_code
_entity_poly.pdbx_strand_id
1 'polypeptide(L)'
;MSKPVNILIVEDDDVDVEMLKRGLKQAGITNKMHHADTGVAALEILRGQNSREKIFSPFLMLVDINMPLMNGLEMLRELRNDKNLRSTIAFILTTSAGEQDKAASYNLNVAGYFLKENLDQLISTLKPYCQDNQFPELN
;
A
#
# COMPACT_ATOMS: atom_id res chain seq x y z
N MET A 1 12.85 -0.72 -21.09
CA MET A 1 13.18 -0.60 -19.66
C MET A 1 11.92 -0.38 -18.85
N SER A 2 11.75 -1.15 -17.81
CA SER A 2 10.63 -0.95 -16.89
C SER A 2 10.89 0.28 -16.00
N LYS A 3 9.83 1.01 -15.69
CA LYS A 3 9.90 2.13 -14.74
C LYS A 3 9.99 1.57 -13.33
N PRO A 4 10.74 2.24 -12.42
CA PRO A 4 10.74 1.82 -11.02
C PRO A 4 9.34 1.89 -10.42
N VAL A 5 9.03 0.92 -9.56
CA VAL A 5 7.73 0.86 -8.87
C VAL A 5 7.72 1.88 -7.74
N ASN A 6 6.71 2.74 -7.70
CA ASN A 6 6.46 3.65 -6.58
C ASN A 6 5.74 2.89 -5.46
N ILE A 7 6.02 3.23 -4.22
CA ILE A 7 5.36 2.63 -3.05
C ILE A 7 4.56 3.71 -2.34
N LEU A 8 3.25 3.52 -2.20
CA LEU A 8 2.41 4.41 -1.40
C LEU A 8 2.09 3.75 -0.07
N ILE A 9 2.55 4.36 1.01
CA ILE A 9 2.30 3.91 2.38
C ILE A 9 1.10 4.67 2.91
N VAL A 10 0.04 3.94 3.31
CA VAL A 10 -1.18 4.51 3.87
C VAL A 10 -1.24 4.11 5.34
N GLU A 11 -0.85 5.04 6.22
CA GLU A 11 -0.65 4.80 7.64
C GLU A 11 -0.70 6.13 8.39
N ASP A 12 -1.44 6.19 9.50
CA ASP A 12 -1.56 7.41 10.30
C ASP A 12 -0.48 7.54 11.39
N ASP A 13 0.20 6.46 11.75
CA ASP A 13 1.22 6.46 12.81
C ASP A 13 2.60 6.71 12.22
N ASP A 14 3.20 7.88 12.54
CA ASP A 14 4.50 8.28 12.01
C ASP A 14 5.63 7.33 12.41
N VAL A 15 5.55 6.74 13.60
CA VAL A 15 6.56 5.77 14.05
C VAL A 15 6.52 4.52 13.18
N ASP A 16 5.32 4.02 12.90
CA ASP A 16 5.14 2.85 12.04
C ASP A 16 5.61 3.14 10.61
N VAL A 17 5.36 4.35 10.10
CA VAL A 17 5.85 4.77 8.77
C VAL A 17 7.37 4.73 8.74
N GLU A 18 8.03 5.31 9.75
CA GLU A 18 9.50 5.33 9.80
C GLU A 18 10.10 3.93 9.94
N MET A 19 9.50 3.07 10.74
CA MET A 19 9.95 1.68 10.89
C MET A 19 9.84 0.92 9.56
N LEU A 20 8.74 1.12 8.85
CA LEU A 20 8.53 0.47 7.55
C LEU A 20 9.55 0.97 6.52
N LYS A 21 9.74 2.29 6.41
CA LYS A 21 10.71 2.87 5.48
C LYS A 21 12.13 2.37 5.78
N ARG A 22 12.49 2.31 7.05
CA ARG A 22 13.80 1.83 7.47
C ARG A 22 14.01 0.37 7.13
N GLY A 23 13.00 -0.47 7.39
CA GLY A 23 13.05 -1.89 7.07
C GLY A 23 13.21 -2.15 5.57
N LEU A 24 12.45 -1.43 4.76
CA LEU A 24 12.55 -1.53 3.30
C LEU A 24 13.94 -1.13 2.81
N LYS A 25 14.47 -0.02 3.32
CA LYS A 25 15.79 0.48 2.94
C LYS A 25 16.90 -0.51 3.34
N GLN A 26 16.83 -1.07 4.54
CA GLN A 26 17.81 -2.07 5.02
C GLN A 26 17.78 -3.33 4.15
N ALA A 27 16.65 -3.66 3.56
CA ALA A 27 16.53 -4.80 2.67
C ALA A 27 16.96 -4.49 1.22
N GLY A 28 17.44 -3.28 0.97
CA GLY A 28 17.88 -2.86 -0.36
C GLY A 28 16.78 -2.39 -1.28
N ILE A 29 15.58 -2.15 -0.75
CA ILE A 29 14.47 -1.60 -1.52
C ILE A 29 14.59 -0.08 -1.48
N THR A 30 15.05 0.50 -2.59
CA THR A 30 15.34 1.94 -2.70
C THR A 30 14.31 2.68 -3.53
N ASN A 31 13.21 2.03 -3.85
CA ASN A 31 12.10 2.60 -4.62
C ASN A 31 11.55 3.84 -3.91
N LYS A 32 11.08 4.81 -4.69
CA LYS A 32 10.51 6.03 -4.14
C LYS A 32 9.27 5.71 -3.31
N MET A 33 9.21 6.25 -2.11
CA MET A 33 8.12 6.03 -1.16
C MET A 33 7.33 7.31 -0.98
N HIS A 34 6.01 7.18 -0.99
CA HIS A 34 5.07 8.27 -0.75
C HIS A 34 4.24 7.89 0.46
N HIS A 35 3.73 8.88 1.18
CA HIS A 35 2.97 8.64 2.40
C HIS A 35 1.65 9.39 2.38
N ALA A 36 0.58 8.68 2.75
CA ALA A 36 -0.73 9.25 3.03
C ALA A 36 -1.12 8.86 4.46
N ASP A 37 -1.55 9.83 5.26
CA ASP A 37 -1.90 9.59 6.66
C ASP A 37 -3.36 9.18 6.88
N THR A 38 -4.19 9.22 5.83
CA THR A 38 -5.58 8.76 5.86
C THR A 38 -5.96 8.11 4.54
N GLY A 39 -7.07 7.37 4.53
CA GLY A 39 -7.63 6.82 3.30
C GLY A 39 -8.05 7.91 2.32
N VAL A 40 -8.59 9.02 2.83
CA VAL A 40 -8.98 10.17 2.00
C VAL A 40 -7.75 10.75 1.29
N ALA A 41 -6.66 10.98 2.03
CA ALA A 41 -5.42 11.51 1.45
C ALA A 41 -4.86 10.55 0.39
N ALA A 42 -4.92 9.25 0.63
CA ALA A 42 -4.46 8.25 -0.33
C ALA A 42 -5.22 8.35 -1.65
N LEU A 43 -6.54 8.43 -1.59
CA LEU A 43 -7.38 8.56 -2.79
C LEU A 43 -7.12 9.87 -3.53
N GLU A 44 -6.92 10.97 -2.79
CA GLU A 44 -6.57 12.25 -3.39
C GLU A 44 -5.25 12.19 -4.15
N ILE A 45 -4.25 11.55 -3.58
CA ILE A 45 -2.94 11.35 -4.22
C ILE A 45 -3.11 10.54 -5.51
N LEU A 46 -3.84 9.44 -5.44
CA LEU A 46 -4.01 8.55 -6.60
C LEU A 46 -4.82 9.20 -7.72
N ARG A 47 -5.75 10.09 -7.36
CA ARG A 47 -6.59 10.81 -8.32
C ARG A 47 -6.00 12.15 -8.76
N GLY A 48 -4.93 12.62 -8.11
CA GLY A 48 -4.35 13.93 -8.39
C GLY A 48 -5.28 15.07 -8.00
N GLN A 49 -5.97 14.94 -6.86
CA GLN A 49 -6.98 15.92 -6.38
C GLN A 49 -6.43 16.75 -5.22
N ASN A 50 -7.06 17.90 -4.98
CA ASN A 50 -6.83 18.76 -3.82
C ASN A 50 -5.36 19.17 -3.64
N SER A 51 -4.71 19.54 -4.75
CA SER A 51 -3.31 19.98 -4.78
C SER A 51 -2.31 18.87 -4.37
N ARG A 52 -2.74 17.62 -4.34
CA ARG A 52 -1.85 16.49 -4.07
C ARG A 52 -1.05 16.14 -5.32
N GLU A 53 0.24 15.89 -5.15
CA GLU A 53 1.06 15.39 -6.22
C GLU A 53 0.64 13.96 -6.57
N LYS A 54 0.25 13.73 -7.82
CA LYS A 54 -0.23 12.43 -8.27
C LYS A 54 0.92 11.45 -8.43
N ILE A 55 0.72 10.23 -7.95
CA ILE A 55 1.65 9.13 -8.17
C ILE A 55 1.25 8.39 -9.45
N PHE A 56 2.20 8.22 -10.35
CA PHE A 56 1.94 7.54 -11.62
C PHE A 56 2.39 6.07 -11.57
N SER A 57 1.75 5.24 -12.39
CA SER A 57 2.11 3.82 -12.53
C SER A 57 3.54 3.66 -13.03
N PRO A 58 4.23 2.59 -12.63
CA PRO A 58 3.71 1.53 -11.75
C PRO A 58 3.80 1.92 -10.27
N PHE A 59 2.81 1.50 -9.48
CA PHE A 59 2.85 1.70 -8.04
C PHE A 59 2.15 0.54 -7.31
N LEU A 60 2.51 0.34 -6.05
CA LEU A 60 1.80 -0.55 -5.14
C LEU A 60 1.51 0.18 -3.84
N MET A 61 0.56 -0.33 -3.07
CA MET A 61 0.15 0.28 -1.80
C MET A 61 0.43 -0.66 -0.64
N LEU A 62 0.86 -0.07 0.48
CA LEU A 62 0.96 -0.73 1.77
C LEU A 62 -0.02 -0.02 2.69
N VAL A 63 -1.06 -0.72 3.14
CA VAL A 63 -2.24 -0.11 3.76
C VAL A 63 -2.47 -0.65 5.15
N ASP A 64 -2.59 0.24 6.15
CA ASP A 64 -3.09 -0.12 7.47
C ASP A 64 -4.62 -0.05 7.47
N ILE A 65 -5.25 -0.94 8.23
CA ILE A 65 -6.71 -0.96 8.37
C ILE A 65 -7.16 0.12 9.34
N ASN A 66 -6.50 0.25 10.49
CA ASN A 66 -6.96 1.09 11.60
C ASN A 66 -6.45 2.51 11.47
N MET A 67 -7.24 3.37 10.82
CA MET A 67 -6.94 4.78 10.64
C MET A 67 -8.19 5.62 10.90
N PRO A 68 -8.02 6.88 11.36
CA PRO A 68 -9.17 7.77 11.57
C PRO A 68 -9.77 8.24 10.24
N LEU A 69 -10.99 8.76 10.28
CA LEU A 69 -11.77 9.33 9.17
C LEU A 69 -12.21 8.28 8.17
N MET A 70 -11.29 7.72 7.42
CA MET A 70 -11.55 6.64 6.47
C MET A 70 -10.51 5.55 6.73
N ASN A 71 -10.94 4.39 7.20
CA ASN A 71 -10.04 3.28 7.45
C ASN A 71 -9.59 2.60 6.15
N GLY A 72 -8.61 1.69 6.27
CA GLY A 72 -8.03 1.04 5.09
C GLY A 72 -9.03 0.24 4.28
N LEU A 73 -9.99 -0.43 4.94
CA LEU A 73 -11.01 -1.22 4.23
C LEU A 73 -11.98 -0.33 3.46
N GLU A 74 -12.40 0.79 4.07
CA GLU A 74 -13.26 1.77 3.39
C GLU A 74 -12.55 2.36 2.17
N MET A 75 -11.29 2.70 2.32
CA MET A 75 -10.48 3.23 1.23
C MET A 75 -10.35 2.20 0.09
N LEU A 76 -10.10 0.94 0.43
CA LEU A 76 -10.01 -0.14 -0.57
C LEU A 76 -11.33 -0.37 -1.30
N ARG A 77 -12.47 -0.25 -0.62
CA ARG A 77 -13.78 -0.36 -1.28
C ARG A 77 -13.95 0.71 -2.35
N GLU A 78 -13.61 1.96 -2.02
CA GLU A 78 -13.67 3.04 -3.01
C GLU A 78 -12.69 2.80 -4.16
N LEU A 79 -11.48 2.35 -3.84
CA LEU A 79 -10.46 2.04 -4.83
C LEU A 79 -10.96 0.99 -5.83
N ARG A 80 -11.58 -0.08 -5.34
CA ARG A 80 -12.09 -1.18 -6.19
C ARG A 80 -13.31 -0.78 -7.01
N ASN A 81 -14.05 0.24 -6.57
CA ASN A 81 -15.18 0.78 -7.32
C ASN A 81 -14.79 1.86 -8.33
N ASP A 82 -13.55 2.31 -8.30
CA ASP A 82 -13.02 3.29 -9.23
C ASP A 82 -12.37 2.56 -10.42
N LYS A 83 -12.95 2.67 -11.60
CA LYS A 83 -12.48 1.92 -12.76
C LYS A 83 -11.06 2.27 -13.21
N ASN A 84 -10.55 3.43 -12.80
CA ASN A 84 -9.17 3.82 -13.09
C ASN A 84 -8.18 3.29 -12.06
N LEU A 85 -8.65 2.86 -10.88
CA LEU A 85 -7.81 2.46 -9.76
C LEU A 85 -8.01 1.02 -9.31
N ARG A 86 -9.06 0.35 -9.78
CA ARG A 86 -9.46 -0.96 -9.26
C ARG A 86 -8.43 -2.08 -9.44
N SER A 87 -7.47 -1.91 -10.34
CA SER A 87 -6.41 -2.90 -10.58
C SER A 87 -5.18 -2.68 -9.70
N THR A 88 -5.21 -1.69 -8.80
CA THR A 88 -4.08 -1.36 -7.93
C THR A 88 -3.70 -2.56 -7.06
N ILE A 89 -2.41 -2.84 -6.99
CA ILE A 89 -1.88 -3.87 -6.09
C ILE A 89 -1.74 -3.28 -4.70
N ALA A 90 -2.42 -3.88 -3.73
CA ALA A 90 -2.41 -3.44 -2.34
C ALA A 90 -2.09 -4.60 -1.41
N PHE A 91 -1.24 -4.33 -0.43
CA PHE A 91 -0.90 -5.24 0.66
C PHE A 91 -1.37 -4.60 1.96
N ILE A 92 -1.91 -5.41 2.86
CA ILE A 92 -2.25 -4.94 4.20
C ILE A 92 -1.07 -5.17 5.15
N LEU A 93 -0.76 -4.15 5.94
CA LEU A 93 0.22 -4.24 7.03
C LEU A 93 -0.42 -3.60 8.25
N THR A 94 -0.84 -4.41 9.23
CA THR A 94 -1.68 -3.97 10.33
C THR A 94 -1.37 -4.72 11.63
N THR A 95 -1.85 -4.18 12.74
CA THR A 95 -1.82 -4.89 14.03
C THR A 95 -3.01 -5.82 14.19
N SER A 96 -4.03 -5.71 13.34
CA SER A 96 -5.24 -6.53 13.46
C SER A 96 -5.01 -7.98 13.04
N ALA A 97 -5.14 -8.91 13.97
CA ALA A 97 -5.08 -10.34 13.71
C ALA A 97 -6.46 -10.98 13.56
N GLY A 98 -7.52 -10.17 13.51
CA GLY A 98 -8.89 -10.65 13.44
C GLY A 98 -9.23 -11.30 12.10
N GLU A 99 -9.90 -12.44 12.15
CA GLU A 99 -10.30 -13.17 10.95
C GLU A 99 -11.28 -12.38 10.08
N GLN A 100 -12.12 -11.54 10.69
CA GLN A 100 -13.07 -10.71 9.94
C GLN A 100 -12.35 -9.67 9.09
N ASP A 101 -11.36 -9.00 9.65
CA ASP A 101 -10.57 -8.02 8.91
C ASP A 101 -9.78 -8.67 7.78
N LYS A 102 -9.21 -9.83 8.05
CA LYS A 102 -8.45 -10.59 7.07
C LYS A 102 -9.36 -11.02 5.91
N ALA A 103 -10.52 -11.60 6.23
CA ALA A 103 -11.49 -12.03 5.21
C ALA A 103 -11.99 -10.84 4.39
N ALA A 104 -12.33 -9.72 5.05
CA ALA A 104 -12.78 -8.52 4.37
C ALA A 104 -11.71 -7.98 3.42
N SER A 105 -10.43 -8.03 3.84
CA SER A 105 -9.30 -7.59 3.02
C SER A 105 -9.18 -8.44 1.76
N TYR A 106 -9.22 -9.76 1.89
CA TYR A 106 -9.11 -10.65 0.73
C TYR A 106 -10.33 -10.54 -0.19
N ASN A 107 -11.51 -10.24 0.34
CA ASN A 107 -12.69 -9.94 -0.48
C ASN A 107 -12.51 -8.66 -1.30
N LEU A 108 -11.59 -7.79 -0.89
CA LEU A 108 -11.21 -6.58 -1.64
C LEU A 108 -9.96 -6.81 -2.50
N ASN A 109 -9.62 -8.07 -2.73
CA ASN A 109 -8.56 -8.48 -3.64
C ASN A 109 -7.18 -7.95 -3.30
N VAL A 110 -6.85 -7.89 -1.99
CA VAL A 110 -5.48 -7.55 -1.59
C VAL A 110 -4.52 -8.67 -1.99
N ALA A 111 -3.30 -8.32 -2.29
CA ALA A 111 -2.26 -9.29 -2.69
C ALA A 111 -1.64 -10.03 -1.51
N GLY A 112 -1.81 -9.50 -0.29
CA GLY A 112 -1.32 -10.16 0.92
C GLY A 112 -1.76 -9.42 2.17
N TYR A 113 -1.71 -10.13 3.31
CA TYR A 113 -2.11 -9.60 4.61
C TYR A 113 -0.99 -9.92 5.60
N PHE A 114 -0.38 -8.89 6.17
CA PHE A 114 0.76 -9.05 7.06
C PHE A 114 0.54 -8.31 8.37
N LEU A 115 0.96 -8.92 9.46
CA LEU A 115 0.97 -8.25 10.74
C LEU A 115 2.23 -7.39 10.86
N LYS A 116 2.12 -6.24 11.53
CA LYS A 116 3.25 -5.33 11.74
C LYS A 116 4.41 -5.99 12.48
N GLU A 117 4.14 -6.97 13.33
CA GLU A 117 5.18 -7.76 14.01
C GLU A 117 5.95 -8.68 13.07
N ASN A 118 5.41 -8.94 11.87
CA ASN A 118 6.03 -9.81 10.86
C ASN A 118 6.46 -9.01 9.62
N LEU A 119 7.05 -7.85 9.84
CA LEU A 119 7.46 -6.93 8.77
C LEU A 119 8.41 -7.59 7.77
N ASP A 120 9.30 -8.47 8.23
CA ASP A 120 10.24 -9.19 7.38
C ASP A 120 9.54 -10.06 6.33
N GLN A 121 8.37 -10.62 6.65
CA GLN A 121 7.59 -11.41 5.69
C GLN A 121 7.04 -10.51 4.56
N LEU A 122 6.56 -9.32 4.90
CA LEU A 122 6.12 -8.36 3.90
C LEU A 122 7.28 -7.97 2.99
N ILE A 123 8.43 -7.66 3.57
CA ILE A 123 9.61 -7.22 2.81
C ILE A 123 10.05 -8.31 1.84
N SER A 124 10.10 -9.57 2.28
CA SER A 124 10.45 -10.70 1.40
C SER A 124 9.47 -10.82 0.23
N THR A 125 8.19 -10.56 0.48
CA THR A 125 7.15 -10.61 -0.55
C THR A 125 7.31 -9.47 -1.55
N LEU A 126 7.72 -8.28 -1.09
CA LEU A 126 7.86 -7.09 -1.95
C LEU A 126 9.08 -7.11 -2.85
N LYS A 127 10.15 -7.80 -2.45
CA LYS A 127 11.41 -7.78 -3.20
C LYS A 127 11.25 -8.09 -4.69
N PRO A 128 10.54 -9.16 -5.10
CA PRO A 128 10.37 -9.43 -6.54
C PRO A 128 9.71 -8.29 -7.29
N TYR A 129 8.73 -7.63 -6.68
CA TYR A 129 8.04 -6.50 -7.33
C TYR A 129 8.97 -5.30 -7.53
N CYS A 130 9.87 -5.07 -6.58
CA CYS A 130 10.68 -3.85 -6.55
C CYS A 130 12.06 -4.02 -7.16
N GLN A 131 12.70 -5.19 -6.99
CA GLN A 131 14.09 -5.41 -7.37
C GLN A 131 14.25 -6.27 -8.63
N ASP A 132 13.33 -7.22 -8.85
CA ASP A 132 13.48 -8.23 -9.90
C ASP A 132 12.60 -7.95 -11.12
N ASN A 133 12.04 -6.74 -11.22
CA ASN A 133 11.18 -6.32 -12.34
C ASN A 133 10.02 -7.28 -12.61
N GLN A 134 9.46 -7.88 -11.55
CA GLN A 134 8.36 -8.82 -11.65
C GLN A 134 6.98 -8.17 -11.42
N PHE A 135 6.92 -6.84 -11.51
CA PHE A 135 5.65 -6.13 -11.35
C PHE A 135 4.77 -6.37 -12.58
N PRO A 136 3.54 -6.84 -12.38
CA PRO A 136 2.66 -7.14 -13.51
C PRO A 136 2.23 -5.87 -14.24
N GLU A 137 1.97 -5.99 -15.55
CA GLU A 137 1.37 -4.90 -16.31
C GLU A 137 -0.12 -4.83 -15.96
N LEU A 138 -0.55 -3.62 -15.57
CA LEU A 138 -1.94 -3.35 -15.20
C LEU A 138 -2.54 -2.40 -16.24
N ASN A 139 -3.64 -2.82 -16.81
CA ASN A 139 -4.35 -2.03 -17.83
C ASN A 139 -5.46 -1.19 -17.20
#